data_4e7b103b6aa306d6859b466a1eee9d54
#
_entry.id   4e7b103b6aa306d6859b466a1eee9d54
#
_cell.length_a   1.000
_cell.length_b   1.000
_cell.length_c   1.000
_cell.angle_alpha   90.00
_cell.angle_beta   90.00
_cell.angle_gamma   90.00
#
_symmetry.space_group_name_H-M   'P 1'
#
loop_
_entity.id
_entity.type
_entity.pdbx_description
1 polymer ?
#
loop_
_entity_poly.entity_id
_entity_poly.type
_entity_poly.pdbx_seq_one_letter_code
_entity_poly.pdbx_strand_id
1 'polypeptide(L)'
;MKNQHLTWPALAAAAALALTACGTTEAPKKESAGDSAVTITDSRGKKITLDGPAKRVVGTEWNVVESLVTLGVQPVGVADVKGYTAYNTAAPLTKGVKDIGTRGEPSVATVAGLKPDLIIATTDLTDSAIAQLSKAAPVAVVRSADASRQIDQMVDTVELIGKATGNEDKAESEVDSFRKAVADGKKKLADAGLGGEKVAFADGWQEGNQVSVRPYAKGSLLSDVNTELGLVDPWKLKGDAAYGLAATDVEGLTKIGDAQFAYIANDSDGGDPFADGLKDNAVWKSLPFVKNDEVHRLPDGIWMFGGTASMREYIDALVGALTA
;
A
#
# COMPACT_ATOMS: atom_id res chain seq x y z
N MET A 1 30.13 -48.24 88.63
CA MET A 1 31.48 -48.62 89.13
C MET A 1 32.40 -48.31 87.94
N LYS A 2 33.27 -47.30 88.25
CA LYS A 2 34.71 -47.28 87.93
C LYS A 2 35.05 -47.42 86.41
N ASN A 3 35.72 -46.55 85.85
CA ASN A 3 36.87 -45.68 85.89
C ASN A 3 37.45 -45.65 84.48
N GLN A 4 37.64 -44.46 83.89
CA GLN A 4 38.94 -43.73 83.78
C GLN A 4 39.99 -44.40 82.88
N HIS A 5 40.49 -43.78 81.87
CA HIS A 5 41.58 -42.87 81.62
C HIS A 5 41.81 -42.71 80.12
N LEU A 6 41.83 -41.52 79.59
CA LEU A 6 42.93 -40.59 79.34
C LEU A 6 44.11 -41.14 78.55
N THR A 7 44.31 -40.66 77.33
CA THR A 7 45.54 -39.91 76.93
C THR A 7 45.52 -39.58 75.41
N TRP A 8 45.86 -38.38 75.12
CA TRP A 8 46.31 -37.81 73.85
C TRP A 8 47.77 -38.23 73.54
N PRO A 9 48.45 -37.87 72.36
CA PRO A 9 48.15 -37.00 71.20
C PRO A 9 48.69 -37.55 69.86
N ALA A 10 48.54 -36.74 68.83
CA ALA A 10 49.48 -36.37 67.77
C ALA A 10 48.99 -36.42 66.33
N LEU A 11 48.94 -35.22 65.70
CA LEU A 11 49.20 -34.77 64.34
C LEU A 11 49.37 -35.82 63.24
N ALA A 12 48.57 -35.65 62.13
CA ALA A 12 49.09 -35.62 60.77
C ALA A 12 48.01 -35.08 59.79
N ALA A 13 48.44 -34.14 59.01
CA ALA A 13 47.65 -33.47 57.95
C ALA A 13 47.40 -34.41 56.73
N ALA A 14 46.21 -34.38 56.21
CA ALA A 14 45.97 -34.86 54.86
C ALA A 14 44.75 -34.11 54.28
N ALA A 15 44.93 -33.51 53.11
CA ALA A 15 44.00 -32.76 52.34
C ALA A 15 42.79 -33.61 51.90
N ALA A 16 41.58 -33.14 52.17
CA ALA A 16 40.36 -33.69 51.59
C ALA A 16 39.72 -32.65 50.64
N LEU A 17 39.73 -32.96 49.34
CA LEU A 17 38.96 -32.29 48.30
C LEU A 17 37.46 -32.52 48.55
N ALA A 18 36.78 -31.46 48.97
CA ALA A 18 35.32 -31.44 49.00
C ALA A 18 34.77 -31.00 47.64
N LEU A 19 34.24 -31.90 46.85
CA LEU A 19 33.36 -31.65 45.70
C LEU A 19 31.99 -31.22 46.23
N THR A 20 31.74 -29.90 46.28
CA THR A 20 30.39 -29.36 46.44
C THR A 20 29.78 -29.19 45.07
N ALA A 21 28.97 -30.16 44.63
CA ALA A 21 28.05 -30.03 43.51
C ALA A 21 26.88 -29.15 43.97
N CYS A 22 27.00 -27.83 43.83
CA CYS A 22 25.85 -26.95 43.80
C CYS A 22 25.23 -27.03 42.41
N GLY A 23 24.20 -27.85 42.26
CA GLY A 23 23.27 -27.79 41.11
C GLY A 23 22.42 -26.52 41.22
N THR A 24 22.88 -25.43 40.65
CA THR A 24 22.00 -24.30 40.31
C THR A 24 21.28 -24.68 39.02
N THR A 25 20.04 -25.13 39.16
CA THR A 25 19.08 -25.09 38.06
C THR A 25 18.79 -23.63 37.78
N GLU A 26 19.58 -22.99 36.91
CA GLU A 26 19.18 -21.73 36.33
C GLU A 26 17.89 -22.02 35.55
N ALA A 27 16.80 -21.40 36.00
CA ALA A 27 15.61 -21.30 35.20
C ALA A 27 16.01 -20.69 33.84
N PRO A 28 15.46 -21.19 32.71
CA PRO A 28 15.77 -20.62 31.41
C PRO A 28 15.53 -19.12 31.51
N LYS A 29 16.58 -18.31 31.33
CA LYS A 29 16.44 -16.87 31.11
C LYS A 29 15.43 -16.74 29.98
N LYS A 30 14.26 -16.18 30.28
CA LYS A 30 13.47 -15.53 29.25
C LYS A 30 14.43 -14.52 28.63
N GLU A 31 14.87 -14.80 27.40
CA GLU A 31 15.49 -13.78 26.58
C GLU A 31 14.52 -12.59 26.60
N SER A 32 14.99 -11.51 27.17
CA SER A 32 14.23 -10.26 27.13
C SER A 32 14.08 -9.89 25.66
N ALA A 33 12.86 -9.95 25.14
CA ALA A 33 12.45 -9.30 23.89
C ALA A 33 12.63 -7.77 24.05
N GLY A 34 13.87 -7.29 24.22
CA GLY A 34 14.16 -5.95 24.70
C GLY A 34 14.74 -5.01 23.67
N ASP A 35 15.51 -5.51 22.70
CA ASP A 35 16.23 -4.63 21.74
C ASP A 35 15.79 -4.79 20.27
N SER A 36 14.90 -5.71 19.94
CA SER A 36 14.43 -5.95 18.57
C SER A 36 12.93 -5.79 18.38
N ALA A 37 12.15 -5.57 19.45
CA ALA A 37 10.70 -5.46 19.37
C ALA A 37 10.28 -4.21 18.59
N VAL A 38 9.45 -4.40 17.57
CA VAL A 38 8.86 -3.31 16.77
C VAL A 38 7.43 -3.06 17.23
N THR A 39 7.11 -1.82 17.60
CA THR A 39 5.74 -1.41 17.94
C THR A 39 5.25 -0.39 16.93
N ILE A 40 4.13 -0.71 16.26
CA ILE A 40 3.42 0.18 15.36
C ILE A 40 2.03 0.51 15.93
N THR A 41 1.47 1.63 15.51
CA THR A 41 0.07 2.00 15.81
C THR A 41 -0.68 2.07 14.50
N ASP A 42 -1.74 1.28 14.35
CA ASP A 42 -2.52 1.21 13.13
C ASP A 42 -3.58 2.33 13.04
N SER A 43 -4.29 2.42 11.92
CA SER A 43 -5.30 3.45 11.67
C SER A 43 -6.48 3.44 12.67
N ARG A 44 -6.65 2.36 13.42
CA ARG A 44 -7.65 2.22 14.50
C ARG A 44 -7.13 2.71 15.85
N GLY A 45 -5.88 3.18 15.93
CA GLY A 45 -5.19 3.52 17.17
C GLY A 45 -4.73 2.29 17.97
N LYS A 46 -4.80 1.08 17.40
CA LYS A 46 -4.36 -0.15 18.04
C LYS A 46 -2.84 -0.28 17.96
N LYS A 47 -2.20 -0.50 19.10
CA LYS A 47 -0.78 -0.85 19.16
C LYS A 47 -0.58 -2.32 18.85
N ILE A 48 0.32 -2.61 17.92
CA ILE A 48 0.75 -3.96 17.53
C ILE A 48 2.24 -4.06 17.83
N THR A 49 2.62 -5.01 18.66
CA THR A 49 4.02 -5.29 18.99
C THR A 49 4.42 -6.60 18.35
N LEU A 50 5.50 -6.55 17.58
CA LEU A 50 6.13 -7.68 16.90
C LEU A 50 7.43 -8.02 17.62
N ASP A 51 7.85 -9.27 17.62
CA ASP A 51 9.11 -9.72 18.25
C ASP A 51 10.37 -9.21 17.52
N GLY A 52 10.18 -8.57 16.37
CA GLY A 52 11.18 -7.94 15.51
C GLY A 52 10.54 -7.43 14.23
N PRO A 53 11.32 -6.88 13.29
CA PRO A 53 10.82 -6.47 11.98
C PRO A 53 10.15 -7.64 11.25
N ALA A 54 8.94 -7.42 10.75
CA ALA A 54 8.17 -8.42 10.01
C ALA A 54 8.89 -8.87 8.73
N LYS A 55 8.93 -10.19 8.49
CA LYS A 55 9.61 -10.81 7.34
C LYS A 55 8.64 -11.62 6.45
N ARG A 56 7.58 -12.12 7.04
CA ARG A 56 6.56 -12.95 6.36
C ARG A 56 5.22 -12.21 6.36
N VAL A 57 5.13 -11.20 5.49
CA VAL A 57 3.98 -10.30 5.47
C VAL A 57 2.95 -10.78 4.45
N VAL A 58 1.68 -10.70 4.82
CA VAL A 58 0.53 -10.85 3.94
C VAL A 58 -0.09 -9.47 3.70
N GLY A 59 -0.33 -9.12 2.44
CA GLY A 59 -1.06 -7.91 2.03
C GLY A 59 -2.45 -8.25 1.48
N THR A 60 -3.49 -7.60 1.99
CA THR A 60 -4.87 -7.84 1.55
C THR A 60 -5.36 -6.81 0.53
N GLU A 61 -4.57 -5.77 0.26
CA GLU A 61 -4.89 -4.73 -0.70
C GLU A 61 -3.65 -4.33 -1.51
N TRP A 62 -3.84 -3.92 -2.76
CA TRP A 62 -2.75 -3.73 -3.72
C TRP A 62 -1.83 -2.55 -3.40
N ASN A 63 -2.33 -1.46 -2.82
CA ASN A 63 -1.48 -0.36 -2.35
C ASN A 63 -0.53 -0.79 -1.21
N VAL A 64 -1.00 -1.68 -0.34
CA VAL A 64 -0.17 -2.30 0.71
C VAL A 64 0.89 -3.19 0.09
N VAL A 65 0.51 -4.01 -0.89
CA VAL A 65 1.42 -4.91 -1.61
C VAL A 65 2.49 -4.13 -2.35
N GLU A 66 2.10 -3.08 -3.07
CA GLU A 66 3.03 -2.16 -3.73
C GLU A 66 4.04 -1.58 -2.75
N SER A 67 3.56 -1.03 -1.62
CA SER A 67 4.42 -0.46 -0.60
C SER A 67 5.39 -1.49 0.00
N LEU A 68 4.96 -2.73 0.23
CA LEU A 68 5.85 -3.81 0.67
C LEU A 68 6.96 -4.07 -0.35
N VAL A 69 6.59 -4.22 -1.62
CA VAL A 69 7.54 -4.57 -2.70
C VAL A 69 8.55 -3.43 -2.91
N THR A 70 8.12 -2.18 -2.94
CA THR A 70 9.01 -1.01 -3.10
C THR A 70 9.99 -0.88 -1.94
N LEU A 71 9.58 -1.26 -0.73
CA LEU A 71 10.45 -1.31 0.44
C LEU A 71 11.35 -2.57 0.46
N GLY A 72 11.27 -3.43 -0.56
CA GLY A 72 12.09 -4.62 -0.70
C GLY A 72 11.60 -5.84 0.08
N VAL A 73 10.35 -5.83 0.50
CA VAL A 73 9.70 -6.95 1.19
C VAL A 73 8.74 -7.64 0.24
N GLN A 74 9.10 -8.81 -0.25
CA GLN A 74 8.17 -9.61 -1.04
C GLN A 74 7.15 -10.28 -0.12
N PRO A 75 5.85 -10.03 -0.29
CA PRO A 75 4.83 -10.64 0.54
C PRO A 75 4.75 -12.15 0.31
N VAL A 76 4.43 -12.91 1.35
CA VAL A 76 4.21 -14.36 1.24
C VAL A 76 2.82 -14.71 0.73
N GLY A 77 1.88 -13.76 0.83
CA GLY A 77 0.52 -13.89 0.33
C GLY A 77 -0.05 -12.52 -0.08
N VAL A 78 -0.78 -12.51 -1.18
CA VAL A 78 -1.39 -11.34 -1.80
C VAL A 78 -2.81 -11.67 -2.22
N ALA A 79 -3.75 -10.79 -1.93
CA ALA A 79 -5.10 -10.92 -2.45
C ALA A 79 -5.13 -10.56 -3.94
N ASP A 80 -5.72 -11.45 -4.74
CA ASP A 80 -5.88 -11.30 -6.19
C ASP A 80 -4.56 -10.99 -6.90
N VAL A 81 -3.65 -11.95 -6.89
CA VAL A 81 -2.33 -11.86 -7.55
C VAL A 81 -2.47 -11.58 -9.05
N LYS A 82 -3.50 -12.14 -9.71
CA LYS A 82 -3.72 -11.93 -11.14
C LYS A 82 -4.07 -10.47 -11.42
N GLY A 83 -5.02 -9.91 -10.67
CA GLY A 83 -5.40 -8.51 -10.79
C GLY A 83 -4.24 -7.58 -10.45
N TYR A 84 -3.53 -7.82 -9.34
CA TYR A 84 -2.34 -7.04 -9.00
C TYR A 84 -1.34 -6.97 -10.16
N THR A 85 -1.03 -8.12 -10.77
CA THR A 85 -0.06 -8.19 -11.88
C THR A 85 -0.52 -7.43 -13.12
N ALA A 86 -1.83 -7.39 -13.37
CA ALA A 86 -2.40 -6.68 -14.51
C ALA A 86 -2.49 -5.16 -14.31
N TYR A 87 -2.68 -4.72 -13.06
CA TYR A 87 -2.95 -3.31 -12.73
C TYR A 87 -1.82 -2.58 -12.01
N ASN A 88 -0.74 -3.28 -11.62
CA ASN A 88 0.39 -2.65 -10.94
C ASN A 88 1.72 -3.17 -11.49
N THR A 89 2.31 -2.38 -12.40
CA THR A 89 3.62 -2.67 -12.99
C THR A 89 4.77 -2.00 -12.24
N ALA A 90 4.47 -0.98 -11.43
CA ALA A 90 5.45 -0.22 -10.67
C ALA A 90 6.21 -1.06 -9.63
N ALA A 91 5.56 -2.11 -9.11
CA ALA A 91 6.11 -2.96 -8.05
C ALA A 91 5.83 -4.45 -8.32
N PRO A 92 6.55 -5.09 -9.25
CA PRO A 92 6.25 -6.45 -9.68
C PRO A 92 6.49 -7.49 -8.59
N LEU A 93 5.58 -8.44 -8.47
CA LEU A 93 5.72 -9.59 -7.58
C LEU A 93 6.77 -10.58 -8.10
N THR A 94 7.50 -11.21 -7.19
CA THR A 94 8.33 -12.36 -7.52
C THR A 94 7.47 -13.59 -7.79
N LYS A 95 8.02 -14.54 -8.55
CA LYS A 95 7.33 -15.81 -8.80
C LYS A 95 7.11 -16.58 -7.49
N GLY A 96 5.93 -17.18 -7.36
CA GLY A 96 5.61 -18.06 -6.24
C GLY A 96 4.91 -17.38 -5.06
N VAL A 97 4.60 -16.12 -5.12
CA VAL A 97 3.72 -15.46 -4.15
C VAL A 97 2.35 -16.15 -4.16
N LYS A 98 1.83 -16.46 -2.98
CA LYS A 98 0.57 -17.19 -2.85
C LYS A 98 -0.62 -16.25 -3.00
N ASP A 99 -1.53 -16.60 -3.90
CA ASP A 99 -2.85 -15.96 -3.95
C ASP A 99 -3.68 -16.38 -2.73
N ILE A 100 -4.23 -15.40 -2.01
CA ILE A 100 -5.04 -15.61 -0.81
C ILE A 100 -6.54 -15.36 -1.03
N GLY A 101 -7.00 -15.23 -2.27
CA GLY A 101 -8.40 -14.95 -2.63
C GLY A 101 -8.60 -13.48 -3.03
N THR A 102 -9.84 -13.00 -3.00
CA THR A 102 -10.16 -11.64 -3.42
C THR A 102 -9.79 -10.60 -2.35
N ARG A 103 -9.66 -9.33 -2.77
CA ARG A 103 -9.32 -8.22 -1.86
C ARG A 103 -10.37 -8.04 -0.75
N GLY A 104 -11.65 -8.18 -1.07
CA GLY A 104 -12.76 -8.08 -0.10
C GLY A 104 -12.95 -9.33 0.78
N GLU A 105 -12.52 -10.51 0.30
CA GLU A 105 -12.74 -11.80 0.97
C GLU A 105 -11.49 -12.70 0.91
N PRO A 106 -10.43 -12.36 1.65
CA PRO A 106 -9.23 -13.19 1.70
C PRO A 106 -9.49 -14.51 2.44
N SER A 107 -8.92 -15.60 1.92
CA SER A 107 -9.04 -16.93 2.51
C SER A 107 -8.23 -17.05 3.82
N VAL A 108 -8.89 -17.03 4.96
CA VAL A 108 -8.28 -17.17 6.29
C VAL A 108 -7.47 -18.47 6.40
N ALA A 109 -7.97 -19.56 5.81
CA ALA A 109 -7.27 -20.85 5.85
C ALA A 109 -5.95 -20.79 5.06
N THR A 110 -5.96 -20.17 3.89
CA THR A 110 -4.75 -19.98 3.07
C THR A 110 -3.75 -19.09 3.82
N VAL A 111 -4.21 -17.97 4.40
CA VAL A 111 -3.37 -17.06 5.19
C VAL A 111 -2.74 -17.79 6.38
N ALA A 112 -3.51 -18.55 7.15
CA ALA A 112 -2.99 -19.33 8.29
C ALA A 112 -1.93 -20.35 7.86
N GLY A 113 -2.12 -21.00 6.70
CA GLY A 113 -1.16 -21.96 6.14
C GLY A 113 0.18 -21.32 5.75
N LEU A 114 0.19 -20.02 5.46
CA LEU A 114 1.41 -19.25 5.16
C LEU A 114 2.23 -18.91 6.40
N LYS A 115 1.66 -19.02 7.60
CA LYS A 115 2.30 -18.69 8.88
C LYS A 115 2.97 -17.28 8.81
N PRO A 116 2.21 -16.23 8.51
CA PRO A 116 2.77 -14.88 8.48
C PRO A 116 3.13 -14.42 9.90
N ASP A 117 4.07 -13.48 9.99
CA ASP A 117 4.38 -12.76 11.23
C ASP A 117 3.61 -11.43 11.32
N LEU A 118 3.09 -10.94 10.18
CA LEU A 118 2.23 -9.77 10.11
C LEU A 118 1.25 -9.90 8.93
N ILE A 119 0.03 -9.47 9.14
CA ILE A 119 -0.96 -9.23 8.09
C ILE A 119 -1.22 -7.73 8.06
N ILE A 120 -1.15 -7.12 6.88
CA ILE A 120 -1.53 -5.72 6.69
C ILE A 120 -2.83 -5.71 5.87
N ALA A 121 -3.87 -5.22 6.50
CA ALA A 121 -5.20 -5.10 5.95
C ALA A 121 -5.58 -3.61 5.80
N THR A 122 -6.67 -3.35 5.10
CA THR A 122 -7.22 -2.00 4.99
C THR A 122 -8.59 -1.90 5.64
N THR A 123 -9.06 -0.67 5.83
CA THR A 123 -10.40 -0.38 6.35
C THR A 123 -11.53 -0.82 5.41
N ASP A 124 -11.23 -1.31 4.21
CA ASP A 124 -12.23 -1.88 3.29
C ASP A 124 -12.66 -3.29 3.69
N LEU A 125 -11.84 -3.98 4.49
CA LEU A 125 -12.26 -5.25 5.06
C LEU A 125 -13.22 -5.03 6.23
N THR A 126 -14.21 -5.92 6.34
CA THR A 126 -15.13 -5.91 7.47
C THR A 126 -14.41 -6.25 8.79
N ASP A 127 -14.91 -5.73 9.91
CA ASP A 127 -14.39 -6.08 11.24
C ASP A 127 -14.38 -7.59 11.49
N SER A 128 -15.36 -8.31 10.96
CA SER A 128 -15.44 -9.77 11.05
C SER A 128 -14.28 -10.45 10.32
N ALA A 129 -13.95 -10.00 9.09
CA ALA A 129 -12.83 -10.53 8.33
C ALA A 129 -11.50 -10.25 9.03
N ILE A 130 -11.31 -9.03 9.53
CA ILE A 130 -10.12 -8.63 10.31
C ILE A 130 -9.99 -9.50 11.58
N ALA A 131 -11.10 -9.73 12.31
CA ALA A 131 -11.10 -10.57 13.50
C ALA A 131 -10.74 -12.03 13.19
N GLN A 132 -11.16 -12.55 12.04
CA GLN A 132 -10.80 -13.90 11.61
C GLN A 132 -9.32 -14.00 11.20
N LEU A 133 -8.80 -13.03 10.45
CA LEU A 133 -7.38 -12.95 10.10
C LEU A 133 -6.49 -12.84 11.34
N SER A 134 -6.94 -12.11 12.37
CA SER A 134 -6.21 -11.94 13.64
C SER A 134 -5.99 -13.24 14.41
N LYS A 135 -6.68 -14.34 14.05
CA LYS A 135 -6.43 -15.67 14.62
C LYS A 135 -5.17 -16.33 14.01
N ALA A 136 -4.76 -15.90 12.84
CA ALA A 136 -3.59 -16.45 12.14
C ALA A 136 -2.30 -15.70 12.50
N ALA A 137 -2.35 -14.37 12.62
CA ALA A 137 -1.20 -13.51 12.94
C ALA A 137 -1.65 -12.13 13.43
N PRO A 138 -0.75 -11.29 13.98
CA PRO A 138 -1.03 -9.88 14.21
C PRO A 138 -1.52 -9.17 12.94
N VAL A 139 -2.58 -8.35 13.06
CA VAL A 139 -3.15 -7.59 11.94
C VAL A 139 -3.00 -6.10 12.22
N ALA A 140 -2.26 -5.41 11.35
CA ALA A 140 -2.25 -3.97 11.25
C ALA A 140 -3.27 -3.53 10.19
N VAL A 141 -4.11 -2.56 10.52
CA VAL A 141 -5.08 -2.00 9.58
C VAL A 141 -4.65 -0.60 9.20
N VAL A 142 -4.42 -0.37 7.92
CA VAL A 142 -4.22 0.96 7.36
C VAL A 142 -5.53 1.50 6.81
N ARG A 143 -5.69 2.81 6.77
CA ARG A 143 -6.84 3.40 6.10
C ARG A 143 -6.68 3.23 4.59
N SER A 144 -7.71 2.77 3.92
CA SER A 144 -7.66 2.54 2.47
C SER A 144 -7.49 3.82 1.69
N ALA A 145 -8.26 4.86 2.08
CA ALA A 145 -8.26 6.18 1.47
C ALA A 145 -8.84 7.22 2.43
N ASP A 146 -8.52 8.50 2.23
CA ASP A 146 -9.05 9.63 2.99
C ASP A 146 -9.12 10.86 2.09
N ALA A 147 -10.33 11.17 1.56
CA ALA A 147 -10.54 12.26 0.61
C ALA A 147 -10.16 13.66 1.15
N SER A 148 -9.88 13.79 2.43
CA SER A 148 -9.37 15.04 3.01
C SER A 148 -7.85 15.18 2.97
N ARG A 149 -7.10 14.06 2.72
CA ARG A 149 -5.63 14.03 2.82
C ARG A 149 -4.99 12.82 2.13
N GLN A 150 -5.36 12.54 0.88
CA GLN A 150 -4.97 11.31 0.18
C GLN A 150 -3.45 11.08 0.09
N ILE A 151 -2.70 12.12 -0.26
CA ILE A 151 -1.22 12.01 -0.35
C ILE A 151 -0.61 11.70 1.01
N ASP A 152 -1.04 12.40 2.06
CA ASP A 152 -0.53 12.12 3.42
C ASP A 152 -0.94 10.73 3.88
N GLN A 153 -2.15 10.26 3.55
CA GLN A 153 -2.58 8.91 3.87
C GLN A 153 -1.74 7.84 3.16
N MET A 154 -1.37 8.06 1.91
CA MET A 154 -0.44 7.21 1.18
C MET A 154 0.94 7.19 1.87
N VAL A 155 1.47 8.34 2.25
CA VAL A 155 2.75 8.48 2.96
C VAL A 155 2.70 7.75 4.31
N ASP A 156 1.67 7.99 5.13
CA ASP A 156 1.49 7.30 6.43
C ASP A 156 1.51 5.76 6.25
N THR A 157 0.93 5.25 5.17
CA THR A 157 0.92 3.82 4.88
C THR A 157 2.33 3.29 4.58
N VAL A 158 3.09 3.99 3.75
CA VAL A 158 4.48 3.63 3.41
C VAL A 158 5.35 3.66 4.67
N GLU A 159 5.25 4.71 5.49
CA GLU A 159 6.02 4.86 6.73
C GLU A 159 5.68 3.78 7.77
N LEU A 160 4.38 3.46 7.93
CA LEU A 160 3.95 2.39 8.82
C LEU A 160 4.53 1.04 8.39
N ILE A 161 4.51 0.73 7.08
CA ILE A 161 5.06 -0.50 6.53
C ILE A 161 6.58 -0.52 6.69
N GLY A 162 7.25 0.60 6.42
CA GLY A 162 8.70 0.77 6.67
C GLY A 162 9.05 0.40 8.10
N LYS A 163 8.37 1.00 9.06
CA LYS A 163 8.56 0.72 10.49
C LYS A 163 8.27 -0.73 10.86
N ALA A 164 7.15 -1.29 10.35
CA ALA A 164 6.77 -2.66 10.64
C ALA A 164 7.79 -3.69 10.15
N THR A 165 8.49 -3.38 9.06
CA THR A 165 9.42 -4.28 8.37
C THR A 165 10.90 -3.94 8.60
N GLY A 166 11.20 -2.86 9.36
CA GLY A 166 12.56 -2.37 9.62
C GLY A 166 13.22 -1.81 8.35
N ASN A 167 12.44 -1.10 7.53
CA ASN A 167 12.89 -0.47 6.30
C ASN A 167 12.55 1.04 6.28
N GLU A 168 12.67 1.70 7.43
CA GLU A 168 12.33 3.12 7.60
C GLU A 168 13.12 4.02 6.63
N ASP A 169 14.43 3.80 6.47
CA ASP A 169 15.28 4.58 5.54
C ASP A 169 14.80 4.46 4.10
N LYS A 170 14.31 3.25 3.71
CA LYS A 170 13.74 3.07 2.38
C LYS A 170 12.39 3.76 2.24
N ALA A 171 11.56 3.73 3.28
CA ALA A 171 10.29 4.42 3.28
C ALA A 171 10.48 5.93 3.10
N GLU A 172 11.41 6.53 3.82
CA GLU A 172 11.80 7.94 3.65
C GLU A 172 12.28 8.22 2.21
N SER A 173 13.17 7.39 1.67
CA SER A 173 13.68 7.51 0.30
C SER A 173 12.57 7.39 -0.77
N GLU A 174 11.59 6.52 -0.57
CA GLU A 174 10.44 6.36 -1.46
C GLU A 174 9.52 7.61 -1.44
N VAL A 175 9.27 8.16 -0.24
CA VAL A 175 8.51 9.39 -0.08
C VAL A 175 9.23 10.58 -0.71
N ASP A 176 10.54 10.70 -0.51
CA ASP A 176 11.35 11.77 -1.11
C ASP A 176 11.40 11.66 -2.64
N SER A 177 11.49 10.43 -3.16
CA SER A 177 11.45 10.18 -4.60
C SER A 177 10.11 10.58 -5.22
N PHE A 178 9.00 10.32 -4.53
CA PHE A 178 7.67 10.77 -4.95
C PHE A 178 7.59 12.31 -4.92
N ARG A 179 7.99 12.96 -3.83
CA ARG A 179 7.98 14.43 -3.71
C ARG A 179 8.84 15.10 -4.79
N LYS A 180 9.98 14.49 -5.09
CA LYS A 180 10.85 14.94 -6.19
C LYS A 180 10.16 14.82 -7.55
N ALA A 181 9.47 13.70 -7.82
CA ALA A 181 8.74 13.52 -9.07
C ALA A 181 7.63 14.58 -9.24
N VAL A 182 6.90 14.91 -8.16
CA VAL A 182 5.93 16.01 -8.16
C VAL A 182 6.60 17.34 -8.49
N ALA A 183 7.71 17.68 -7.85
CA ALA A 183 8.40 18.95 -8.08
C ALA A 183 8.96 19.06 -9.51
N ASP A 184 9.56 17.99 -10.03
CA ASP A 184 10.10 17.92 -11.39
C ASP A 184 8.98 18.01 -12.43
N GLY A 185 7.86 17.27 -12.21
CA GLY A 185 6.69 17.30 -13.08
C GLY A 185 6.05 18.70 -13.14
N LYS A 186 5.84 19.32 -11.97
CA LYS A 186 5.34 20.70 -11.88
C LYS A 186 6.21 21.67 -12.66
N LYS A 187 7.52 21.54 -12.52
CA LYS A 187 8.46 22.40 -13.26
C LYS A 187 8.35 22.19 -14.77
N LYS A 188 8.29 20.93 -15.23
CA LYS A 188 8.14 20.62 -16.67
C LYS A 188 6.86 21.21 -17.25
N LEU A 189 5.74 21.08 -16.54
CA LEU A 189 4.45 21.66 -16.97
C LEU A 189 4.52 23.19 -17.00
N ALA A 190 5.12 23.83 -16.01
CA ALA A 190 5.29 25.28 -15.99
C ALA A 190 6.21 25.77 -17.13
N ASP A 191 7.33 25.08 -17.39
CA ASP A 191 8.24 25.41 -18.51
C ASP A 191 7.56 25.26 -19.89
N ALA A 192 6.58 24.32 -20.00
CA ALA A 192 5.75 24.14 -21.20
C ALA A 192 4.57 25.12 -21.29
N GLY A 193 4.38 26.01 -20.31
CA GLY A 193 3.26 26.94 -20.28
C GLY A 193 1.92 26.35 -19.84
N LEU A 194 1.93 25.14 -19.27
CA LEU A 194 0.73 24.39 -18.85
C LEU A 194 0.40 24.56 -17.36
N GLY A 195 1.04 25.52 -16.68
CA GLY A 195 0.69 25.84 -15.29
C GLY A 195 -0.74 26.36 -15.19
N GLY A 196 -1.58 25.68 -14.39
CA GLY A 196 -3.00 26.00 -14.26
C GLY A 196 -3.91 25.37 -15.33
N GLU A 197 -3.35 24.51 -16.19
CA GLU A 197 -4.14 23.78 -17.18
C GLU A 197 -5.19 22.88 -16.50
N LYS A 198 -6.37 22.80 -17.12
CA LYS A 198 -7.45 21.94 -16.63
C LYS A 198 -7.28 20.55 -17.19
N VAL A 199 -7.17 19.57 -16.30
CA VAL A 199 -7.06 18.16 -16.66
C VAL A 199 -8.10 17.36 -15.90
N ALA A 200 -9.05 16.79 -16.62
CA ALA A 200 -9.99 15.82 -16.10
C ALA A 200 -9.37 14.43 -16.16
N PHE A 201 -9.36 13.71 -15.04
CA PHE A 201 -9.00 12.31 -15.05
C PHE A 201 -10.21 11.44 -14.72
N ALA A 202 -10.38 10.34 -15.47
CA ALA A 202 -11.37 9.32 -15.20
C ALA A 202 -10.86 7.94 -15.60
N ASP A 203 -11.49 6.91 -15.10
CA ASP A 203 -11.54 5.60 -15.72
C ASP A 203 -12.97 5.27 -16.12
N GLY A 204 -13.18 4.13 -16.73
CA GLY A 204 -14.51 3.71 -17.14
C GLY A 204 -14.55 2.24 -17.52
N TRP A 205 -15.76 1.74 -17.71
CA TRP A 205 -15.99 0.38 -18.18
C TRP A 205 -17.26 0.33 -19.02
N GLN A 206 -17.32 -0.66 -19.89
CA GLN A 206 -18.45 -0.85 -20.75
C GLN A 206 -19.38 -1.94 -20.19
N GLU A 207 -20.66 -1.61 -20.06
CA GLU A 207 -21.74 -2.54 -19.72
C GLU A 207 -22.76 -2.57 -20.86
N GLY A 208 -22.71 -3.64 -21.65
CA GLY A 208 -23.55 -3.72 -22.87
C GLY A 208 -23.16 -2.62 -23.85
N ASN A 209 -24.10 -1.71 -24.14
CA ASN A 209 -23.91 -0.59 -25.06
C ASN A 209 -23.65 0.75 -24.32
N GLN A 210 -23.48 0.73 -23.01
CA GLN A 210 -23.27 1.91 -22.23
C GLN A 210 -21.84 1.93 -21.66
N VAL A 211 -21.25 3.10 -21.63
CA VAL A 211 -19.97 3.35 -20.96
C VAL A 211 -20.24 4.10 -19.67
N SER A 212 -19.91 3.47 -18.56
CA SER A 212 -19.89 4.09 -17.25
C SER A 212 -18.55 4.81 -17.08
N VAL A 213 -18.59 6.04 -16.61
CA VAL A 213 -17.41 6.88 -16.35
C VAL A 213 -17.28 7.11 -14.87
N ARG A 214 -16.08 6.88 -14.33
CA ARG A 214 -15.76 7.16 -12.92
C ARG A 214 -14.76 8.30 -12.84
N PRO A 215 -15.23 9.54 -12.61
CA PRO A 215 -14.38 10.69 -12.39
C PRO A 215 -13.56 10.56 -11.10
N TYR A 216 -12.28 10.88 -11.19
CA TYR A 216 -11.40 11.10 -10.03
C TYR A 216 -11.52 12.58 -9.63
N ALA A 217 -12.59 12.89 -8.92
CA ALA A 217 -12.93 14.24 -8.51
C ALA A 217 -12.08 14.71 -7.32
N LYS A 218 -12.31 15.93 -6.88
CA LYS A 218 -11.62 16.53 -5.73
C LYS A 218 -11.65 15.60 -4.52
N GLY A 219 -10.48 15.36 -3.94
CA GLY A 219 -10.25 14.42 -2.84
C GLY A 219 -9.93 13.01 -3.30
N SER A 220 -9.77 12.75 -4.61
CA SER A 220 -9.11 11.52 -5.07
C SER A 220 -7.59 11.69 -5.09
N LEU A 221 -6.86 10.58 -4.98
CA LEU A 221 -5.40 10.60 -4.97
C LEU A 221 -4.83 11.26 -6.24
N LEU A 222 -5.38 10.94 -7.40
CA LEU A 222 -4.92 11.52 -8.67
C LEU A 222 -5.27 13.01 -8.80
N SER A 223 -6.46 13.45 -8.30
CA SER A 223 -6.80 14.88 -8.26
C SER A 223 -5.86 15.66 -7.33
N ASP A 224 -5.49 15.07 -6.18
CA ASP A 224 -4.54 15.70 -5.26
C ASP A 224 -3.13 15.78 -5.88
N VAL A 225 -2.67 14.71 -6.55
CA VAL A 225 -1.39 14.73 -7.28
C VAL A 225 -1.41 15.75 -8.41
N ASN A 226 -2.48 15.83 -9.19
CA ASN A 226 -2.64 16.84 -10.25
C ASN A 226 -2.60 18.27 -9.69
N THR A 227 -3.21 18.49 -8.53
CA THR A 227 -3.16 19.78 -7.83
C THR A 227 -1.73 20.14 -7.39
N GLU A 228 -0.98 19.19 -6.86
CA GLU A 228 0.43 19.39 -6.53
C GLU A 228 1.31 19.67 -7.76
N LEU A 229 0.98 19.08 -8.91
CA LEU A 229 1.61 19.38 -10.20
C LEU A 229 1.27 20.79 -10.73
N GLY A 230 0.33 21.49 -10.10
CA GLY A 230 -0.13 22.82 -10.51
C GLY A 230 -1.20 22.78 -11.60
N LEU A 231 -1.86 21.64 -11.80
CA LEU A 231 -3.00 21.46 -12.68
C LEU A 231 -4.31 21.76 -11.93
N VAL A 232 -5.40 21.97 -12.67
CA VAL A 232 -6.72 22.28 -12.11
C VAL A 232 -7.69 21.14 -12.44
N ASP A 233 -8.33 20.61 -11.41
CA ASP A 233 -9.43 19.64 -11.55
C ASP A 233 -10.70 20.37 -12.07
N PRO A 234 -11.23 20.04 -13.26
CA PRO A 234 -12.42 20.65 -13.81
C PRO A 234 -13.73 20.01 -13.33
N TRP A 235 -13.67 18.87 -12.64
CA TRP A 235 -14.86 18.16 -12.18
C TRP A 235 -15.67 18.99 -11.20
N LYS A 236 -16.96 19.15 -11.50
CA LYS A 236 -17.94 19.80 -10.59
C LYS A 236 -18.74 18.79 -9.78
N LEU A 237 -18.41 17.51 -9.93
CA LEU A 237 -19.03 16.42 -9.20
C LEU A 237 -18.43 16.30 -7.82
N LYS A 238 -19.26 15.95 -6.84
CA LYS A 238 -18.78 15.63 -5.49
C LYS A 238 -18.37 14.16 -5.45
N GLY A 239 -17.11 13.92 -5.14
CA GLY A 239 -16.61 12.57 -4.85
C GLY A 239 -17.10 12.03 -3.51
N ASP A 240 -16.98 10.73 -3.32
CA ASP A 240 -17.23 10.07 -2.03
C ASP A 240 -16.19 10.51 -0.97
N ALA A 241 -16.50 10.24 0.30
CA ALA A 241 -15.68 10.72 1.42
C ALA A 241 -14.38 9.92 1.64
N ALA A 242 -14.25 8.76 1.03
CA ALA A 242 -13.05 7.92 1.15
C ALA A 242 -12.11 8.14 -0.02
N TYR A 243 -12.56 7.87 -1.23
CA TYR A 243 -11.72 7.84 -2.42
C TYR A 243 -11.81 9.10 -3.29
N GLY A 244 -12.77 9.99 -3.03
CA GLY A 244 -13.02 11.15 -3.89
C GLY A 244 -13.56 10.80 -5.27
N LEU A 245 -14.15 9.63 -5.43
CA LEU A 245 -14.67 9.14 -6.69
C LEU A 245 -16.12 9.57 -6.90
N ALA A 246 -16.46 9.88 -8.15
CA ALA A 246 -17.83 10.17 -8.56
C ALA A 246 -18.28 9.16 -9.63
N ALA A 247 -19.51 9.27 -10.07
CA ALA A 247 -20.06 8.47 -11.17
C ALA A 247 -20.76 9.39 -12.16
N THR A 248 -20.58 9.11 -13.44
CA THR A 248 -21.27 9.80 -14.54
C THR A 248 -21.30 8.90 -15.78
N ASP A 249 -21.76 9.46 -16.87
CA ASP A 249 -21.81 8.89 -18.22
C ASP A 249 -21.17 9.86 -19.23
N VAL A 250 -21.27 9.55 -20.51
CA VAL A 250 -20.73 10.40 -21.58
C VAL A 250 -21.38 11.78 -21.63
N GLU A 251 -22.65 11.91 -21.28
CA GLU A 251 -23.36 13.19 -21.20
C GLU A 251 -22.78 14.08 -20.10
N GLY A 252 -22.37 13.47 -18.98
CA GLY A 252 -21.72 14.20 -17.90
C GLY A 252 -20.37 14.81 -18.26
N LEU A 253 -19.67 14.25 -19.24
CA LEU A 253 -18.41 14.79 -19.77
C LEU A 253 -18.57 16.18 -20.42
N THR A 254 -19.78 16.52 -20.89
CA THR A 254 -20.06 17.87 -21.43
C THR A 254 -19.86 18.98 -20.42
N LYS A 255 -19.83 18.67 -19.11
CA LYS A 255 -19.72 19.66 -18.03
C LYS A 255 -18.30 20.04 -17.68
N ILE A 256 -17.29 19.31 -18.16
CA ILE A 256 -15.88 19.66 -17.90
C ILE A 256 -15.36 20.76 -18.83
N GLY A 257 -16.08 21.03 -19.94
CA GLY A 257 -15.81 22.18 -20.81
C GLY A 257 -14.49 22.04 -21.58
N ASP A 258 -13.76 23.14 -21.62
CA ASP A 258 -12.44 23.25 -22.25
C ASP A 258 -11.38 22.77 -21.23
N ALA A 259 -11.08 21.50 -21.30
CA ALA A 259 -10.11 20.82 -20.43
C ALA A 259 -9.52 19.62 -21.20
N GLN A 260 -8.30 19.26 -20.90
CA GLN A 260 -7.74 18.01 -21.40
C GLN A 260 -8.34 16.82 -20.63
N PHE A 261 -8.45 15.67 -21.31
CA PHE A 261 -9.03 14.48 -20.74
C PHE A 261 -8.00 13.34 -20.71
N ALA A 262 -7.57 12.95 -19.52
CA ALA A 262 -6.67 11.82 -19.32
C ALA A 262 -7.41 10.64 -18.71
N TYR A 263 -7.04 9.42 -19.10
CA TYR A 263 -7.64 8.21 -18.57
C TYR A 263 -6.65 7.04 -18.59
N ILE A 264 -6.93 6.06 -17.75
CA ILE A 264 -6.30 4.74 -17.80
C ILE A 264 -7.38 3.71 -18.12
N ALA A 265 -7.08 2.84 -19.05
CA ALA A 265 -7.82 1.62 -19.30
C ALA A 265 -6.91 0.43 -19.06
N ASN A 266 -7.44 -0.79 -19.08
CA ASN A 266 -6.63 -2.00 -19.04
C ASN A 266 -7.12 -2.96 -20.12
N ASP A 267 -6.28 -3.21 -21.11
CA ASP A 267 -6.62 -4.07 -22.25
C ASP A 267 -7.01 -5.50 -21.83
N SER A 268 -6.53 -5.94 -20.65
CA SER A 268 -6.89 -7.25 -20.10
C SER A 268 -8.31 -7.31 -19.50
N ASP A 269 -8.97 -6.15 -19.34
CA ASP A 269 -10.27 -6.02 -18.67
C ASP A 269 -11.40 -5.55 -19.61
N GLY A 270 -11.41 -6.09 -20.82
CA GLY A 270 -12.50 -5.89 -21.77
C GLY A 270 -12.31 -4.78 -22.81
N GLY A 271 -11.12 -4.20 -22.92
CA GLY A 271 -10.77 -3.21 -23.95
C GLY A 271 -10.90 -1.76 -23.48
N ASP A 272 -10.79 -0.83 -24.44
CA ASP A 272 -10.79 0.61 -24.14
C ASP A 272 -12.22 1.18 -24.14
N PRO A 273 -12.75 1.59 -22.97
CA PRO A 273 -14.11 2.10 -22.86
C PRO A 273 -14.31 3.42 -23.61
N PHE A 274 -13.26 4.24 -23.75
CA PHE A 274 -13.32 5.55 -24.40
C PHE A 274 -13.01 5.46 -25.91
N ALA A 275 -11.85 4.93 -26.25
CA ALA A 275 -11.42 4.86 -27.64
C ALA A 275 -12.27 3.87 -28.47
N ASP A 276 -12.65 2.71 -27.91
CA ASP A 276 -13.47 1.72 -28.59
C ASP A 276 -14.96 1.85 -28.25
N GLY A 277 -15.27 2.00 -26.95
CA GLY A 277 -16.64 2.03 -26.46
C GLY A 277 -17.42 3.27 -26.91
N LEU A 278 -16.77 4.42 -26.99
CA LEU A 278 -17.41 5.70 -27.37
C LEU A 278 -17.10 6.16 -28.81
N LYS A 279 -16.33 5.41 -29.59
CA LYS A 279 -15.90 5.83 -30.94
C LYS A 279 -17.06 6.27 -31.87
N ASP A 280 -18.23 5.69 -31.72
CA ASP A 280 -19.41 6.01 -32.52
C ASP A 280 -20.44 6.88 -31.80
N ASN A 281 -20.19 7.23 -30.55
CA ASN A 281 -21.07 8.06 -29.74
C ASN A 281 -21.04 9.52 -30.20
N ALA A 282 -22.19 10.10 -30.54
CA ALA A 282 -22.31 11.46 -31.08
C ALA A 282 -21.96 12.53 -30.02
N VAL A 283 -22.26 12.27 -28.73
CA VAL A 283 -21.93 13.19 -27.63
C VAL A 283 -20.43 13.22 -27.47
N TRP A 284 -19.75 12.06 -27.36
CA TRP A 284 -18.29 11.95 -27.28
C TRP A 284 -17.60 12.71 -28.41
N LYS A 285 -17.98 12.48 -29.67
CA LYS A 285 -17.41 13.20 -30.84
C LYS A 285 -17.64 14.71 -30.80
N SER A 286 -18.62 15.18 -30.03
CA SER A 286 -18.93 16.61 -29.91
C SER A 286 -18.11 17.35 -28.87
N LEU A 287 -17.45 16.61 -27.95
CA LEU A 287 -16.69 17.19 -26.84
C LEU A 287 -15.48 18.01 -27.34
N PRO A 288 -15.18 19.17 -26.73
CA PRO A 288 -14.05 20.00 -27.14
C PRO A 288 -12.72 19.24 -27.16
N PHE A 289 -12.38 18.54 -26.09
CA PHE A 289 -11.12 17.78 -25.97
C PHE A 289 -11.00 16.62 -26.98
N VAL A 290 -12.13 16.05 -27.44
CA VAL A 290 -12.10 15.05 -28.52
C VAL A 290 -11.84 15.69 -29.87
N LYS A 291 -12.45 16.87 -30.12
CA LYS A 291 -12.25 17.62 -31.37
C LYS A 291 -10.87 18.22 -31.51
N ASN A 292 -10.26 18.55 -30.38
CA ASN A 292 -8.94 19.19 -30.32
C ASN A 292 -7.80 18.19 -30.21
N ASP A 293 -8.10 16.89 -30.18
CA ASP A 293 -7.10 15.82 -29.98
C ASP A 293 -6.42 15.88 -28.59
N GLU A 294 -7.18 16.30 -27.58
CA GLU A 294 -6.74 16.48 -26.18
C GLU A 294 -7.20 15.33 -25.27
N VAL A 295 -7.26 14.12 -25.85
CA VAL A 295 -7.60 12.86 -25.15
C VAL A 295 -6.34 12.04 -24.97
N HIS A 296 -5.96 11.80 -23.71
CA HIS A 296 -4.70 11.15 -23.34
C HIS A 296 -4.97 9.81 -22.65
N ARG A 297 -4.80 8.71 -23.38
CA ARG A 297 -4.73 7.39 -22.75
C ARG A 297 -3.34 7.22 -22.14
N LEU A 298 -3.27 7.05 -20.81
CA LEU A 298 -2.05 6.73 -20.13
C LEU A 298 -1.78 5.21 -20.15
N PRO A 299 -0.54 4.76 -19.93
CA PRO A 299 -0.18 3.35 -19.96
C PRO A 299 -1.01 2.49 -19.01
N ASP A 300 -1.30 1.26 -19.41
CA ASP A 300 -1.86 0.24 -18.54
C ASP A 300 -0.90 -0.08 -17.39
N GLY A 301 -1.42 -0.62 -16.31
CA GLY A 301 -0.59 -1.09 -15.19
C GLY A 301 -0.18 -0.01 -14.18
N ILE A 302 -0.64 1.23 -14.34
CA ILE A 302 -0.53 2.26 -13.31
C ILE A 302 -1.71 2.11 -12.35
N TRP A 303 -1.45 1.68 -11.10
CA TRP A 303 -2.53 1.51 -10.14
C TRP A 303 -2.99 2.85 -9.56
N MET A 304 -4.18 3.27 -9.93
CA MET A 304 -4.74 4.59 -9.60
C MET A 304 -5.01 4.81 -8.11
N PHE A 305 -4.97 3.76 -7.32
CA PHE A 305 -5.09 3.75 -5.86
C PHE A 305 -3.79 3.25 -5.20
N GLY A 306 -2.67 3.39 -5.91
CA GLY A 306 -1.38 2.84 -5.53
C GLY A 306 -0.64 3.63 -4.46
N GLY A 307 0.60 3.23 -4.27
CA GLY A 307 1.57 3.92 -3.42
C GLY A 307 2.44 4.90 -4.21
N THR A 308 3.57 5.23 -3.62
CA THR A 308 4.54 6.20 -4.17
C THR A 308 5.08 5.80 -5.54
N ALA A 309 5.24 4.50 -5.81
CA ALA A 309 5.77 4.04 -7.09
C ALA A 309 4.76 4.21 -8.23
N SER A 310 3.50 3.78 -8.06
CA SER A 310 2.43 4.02 -9.04
C SER A 310 2.20 5.51 -9.27
N MET A 311 2.29 6.34 -8.24
CA MET A 311 2.11 7.79 -8.41
C MET A 311 3.27 8.42 -9.17
N ARG A 312 4.50 7.94 -9.05
CA ARG A 312 5.62 8.38 -9.89
C ARG A 312 5.40 8.01 -11.36
N GLU A 313 4.98 6.77 -11.65
CA GLU A 313 4.64 6.36 -13.02
C GLU A 313 3.48 7.19 -13.59
N TYR A 314 2.46 7.47 -12.78
CA TYR A 314 1.36 8.36 -13.17
C TYR A 314 1.85 9.76 -13.54
N ILE A 315 2.68 10.37 -12.69
CA ILE A 315 3.24 11.72 -12.94
C ILE A 315 4.04 11.74 -14.25
N ASP A 316 4.93 10.76 -14.44
CA ASP A 316 5.76 10.69 -15.64
C ASP A 316 4.92 10.50 -16.91
N ALA A 317 3.91 9.63 -16.85
CA ALA A 317 3.01 9.37 -17.96
C ALA A 317 2.14 10.60 -18.30
N LEU A 318 1.51 11.22 -17.29
CA LEU A 318 0.66 12.38 -17.49
C LEU A 318 1.45 13.58 -18.02
N VAL A 319 2.56 13.92 -17.37
CA VAL A 319 3.41 15.05 -17.79
C VAL A 319 3.96 14.80 -19.19
N GLY A 320 4.37 13.55 -19.49
CA GLY A 320 4.81 13.18 -20.84
C GLY A 320 3.72 13.37 -21.89
N ALA A 321 2.49 12.94 -21.60
CA ALA A 321 1.36 13.07 -22.53
C ALA A 321 0.94 14.54 -22.75
N LEU A 322 0.97 15.38 -21.71
CA LEU A 322 0.60 16.78 -21.79
C LEU A 322 1.67 17.64 -22.49
N THR A 323 2.93 17.22 -22.52
CA THR A 323 4.06 17.99 -23.09
C THR A 323 4.60 17.44 -24.42
N ALA A 324 3.93 16.44 -25.02
CA ALA A 324 4.32 15.77 -26.25
C ALA A 324 4.21 16.61 -27.54
#